data_3874b1da1d2f43d0ee89a37455add152
#
_entry.id   3874b1da1d2f43d0ee89a37455add152
#
_cell.length_a   1.000
_cell.length_b   1.000
_cell.length_c   1.000
_cell.angle_alpha   90.00
_cell.angle_beta   90.00
_cell.angle_gamma   90.00
#
_symmetry.space_group_name_H-M   'P 1'
#
loop_
_entity.id
_entity.type
_entity.pdbx_description
1 polymer ?
#
loop_
_entity_poly.entity_id
_entity_poly.type
_entity_poly.pdbx_seq_one_letter_code
_entity_poly.pdbx_strand_id
1 'polypeptide(L)'
;MLYAKTKRIASLLCVLLLTLACFGCSAPAGSAEKGQIYLYGEIHSVPETNQKEFEIWNYYYHEEGMRHLFVEYPYFMAEYLNQWVQAEDDAILDQIFQDIEGTQGHSQTTLDFLHSIKENCPETVFHGTDVGHCYWSMGQRYLSELEAAGQQDSEQYRLAQENIEQGETYYGVGYNKGEHDNVYRENTMAENFRRAYDALPEGTSIMGIYGGAHVWVYEKDYSTGTVPSMADQLRETYGDDLHTLDLSFADDVSAVGATETVTLNGKEYTAVNLGASQGMQFWQVLDAYEDVKDLPRALHNFRCDAYPCSVENGEVFLIDTTLQDGTVERRCYRADDPEQARTPVTVGFTAEE
;
A
#
# COMPACT_ATOMS: atom_id res chain seq x y z
N MET A 1 -39.40 33.47 -1.72
CA MET A 1 -38.59 33.11 -0.56
C MET A 1 -38.71 31.59 -0.38
N LEU A 2 -37.93 30.82 -1.15
CA LEU A 2 -37.91 29.36 -1.05
C LEU A 2 -36.54 28.95 -0.52
N TYR A 3 -36.53 28.41 0.68
CA TYR A 3 -35.34 27.81 1.31
C TYR A 3 -35.06 26.45 0.64
N ALA A 4 -34.02 26.40 -0.17
CA ALA A 4 -33.48 25.14 -0.68
C ALA A 4 -32.65 24.49 0.46
N LYS A 5 -33.20 23.43 1.08
CA LYS A 5 -32.46 22.54 1.94
C LYS A 5 -31.52 21.70 1.08
N THR A 6 -30.26 22.07 1.00
CA THR A 6 -29.21 21.19 0.55
C THR A 6 -29.04 20.05 1.55
N LYS A 7 -29.52 18.87 1.20
CA LYS A 7 -29.13 17.62 1.86
C LYS A 7 -27.63 17.42 1.57
N ARG A 8 -26.80 17.64 2.56
CA ARG A 8 -25.44 17.09 2.59
C ARG A 8 -25.62 15.58 2.69
N ILE A 9 -25.36 14.89 1.59
CA ILE A 9 -25.12 13.45 1.60
C ILE A 9 -23.75 13.32 2.25
N ALA A 10 -23.74 12.94 3.52
CA ALA A 10 -22.53 12.44 4.15
C ALA A 10 -22.29 11.07 3.49
N SER A 11 -21.46 11.05 2.47
CA SER A 11 -20.80 9.81 2.05
C SER A 11 -19.95 9.36 3.22
N LEU A 12 -20.44 8.40 3.99
CA LEU A 12 -19.60 7.63 4.90
C LEU A 12 -18.66 6.85 4.00
N LEU A 13 -17.46 7.41 3.77
CA LEU A 13 -16.33 6.64 3.27
C LEU A 13 -15.93 5.71 4.42
N CYS A 14 -16.44 4.49 4.41
CA CYS A 14 -15.78 3.40 5.11
C CYS A 14 -14.56 3.05 4.26
N VAL A 15 -13.49 3.80 4.44
CA VAL A 15 -12.16 3.36 4.04
C VAL A 15 -11.93 2.04 4.77
N LEU A 16 -11.35 1.09 4.06
CA LEU A 16 -10.99 -0.24 4.52
C LEU A 16 -10.58 -0.21 5.99
N LEU A 17 -11.53 -0.47 6.87
CA LEU A 17 -11.25 -0.81 8.23
C LEU A 17 -10.70 -2.23 8.21
N LEU A 18 -9.42 -2.35 7.86
CA LEU A 18 -8.59 -3.42 8.38
C LEU A 18 -8.36 -3.12 9.86
N THR A 19 -9.43 -2.80 10.57
CA THR A 19 -9.39 -2.88 12.02
C THR A 19 -9.44 -4.35 12.33
N LEU A 20 -8.26 -4.91 12.58
CA LEU A 20 -8.22 -6.07 13.44
C LEU A 20 -9.11 -5.76 14.64
N ALA A 21 -10.27 -6.40 14.70
CA ALA A 21 -10.95 -6.58 15.96
C ALA A 21 -9.94 -7.33 16.83
N CYS A 22 -9.20 -6.60 17.64
CA CYS A 22 -8.37 -7.18 18.69
C CYS A 22 -9.30 -8.07 19.50
N PHE A 23 -9.25 -9.36 19.22
CA PHE A 23 -9.88 -10.36 20.05
C PHE A 23 -9.42 -10.11 21.48
N GLY A 24 -10.36 -9.81 22.35
CA GLY A 24 -10.18 -9.78 23.79
C GLY A 24 -9.79 -11.15 24.34
N CYS A 25 -8.65 -11.67 23.97
CA CYS A 25 -7.85 -12.50 24.82
C CYS A 25 -7.13 -11.55 25.74
N SER A 26 -7.43 -11.63 27.04
CA SER A 26 -6.70 -10.97 28.10
C SER A 26 -5.22 -11.32 27.95
N ALA A 27 -4.51 -10.53 27.15
CA ALA A 27 -3.05 -10.60 27.07
C ALA A 27 -2.49 -10.15 28.41
N PRO A 28 -1.44 -10.79 28.91
CA PRO A 28 -0.75 -10.31 30.10
C PRO A 28 -0.30 -8.87 29.84
N ALA A 29 -0.57 -7.97 30.77
CA ALA A 29 -0.19 -6.58 30.69
C ALA A 29 1.30 -6.46 30.35
N GLY A 30 1.63 -5.90 29.17
CA GLY A 30 3.01 -5.52 28.85
C GLY A 30 3.53 -5.77 27.44
N SER A 31 2.76 -6.24 26.44
CA SER A 31 3.20 -6.15 25.05
C SER A 31 2.71 -4.80 24.49
N ALA A 32 3.63 -3.92 24.11
CA ALA A 32 3.29 -2.78 23.27
C ALA A 32 2.56 -3.33 22.03
N GLU A 33 1.47 -2.69 21.61
CA GLU A 33 0.81 -3.04 20.35
C GLU A 33 1.84 -2.78 19.23
N LYS A 34 2.03 -3.76 18.35
CA LYS A 34 2.89 -3.57 17.19
C LYS A 34 2.22 -2.60 16.22
N GLY A 35 3.04 -1.79 15.55
CA GLY A 35 2.54 -0.94 14.47
C GLY A 35 2.10 -1.78 13.27
N GLN A 36 1.13 -1.29 12.52
CA GLN A 36 0.61 -1.93 11.33
C GLN A 36 1.18 -1.28 10.07
N ILE A 37 1.46 -2.07 9.06
CA ILE A 37 2.02 -1.64 7.77
C ILE A 37 0.96 -1.89 6.70
N TYR A 38 0.45 -0.82 6.07
CA TYR A 38 -0.54 -0.91 5.00
C TYR A 38 0.09 -0.48 3.68
N LEU A 39 0.30 -1.42 2.74
CA LEU A 39 0.87 -1.15 1.43
C LEU A 39 -0.21 -1.15 0.35
N TYR A 40 -0.25 -0.10 -0.44
CA TYR A 40 -1.17 0.06 -1.57
C TYR A 40 -0.41 0.05 -2.88
N GLY A 41 -0.89 -0.79 -3.81
CA GLY A 41 -0.35 -0.89 -5.15
C GLY A 41 -1.00 0.08 -6.12
N GLU A 42 -0.23 0.75 -6.96
CA GLU A 42 -0.75 1.69 -7.96
C GLU A 42 -0.33 1.34 -9.39
N ILE A 43 -1.07 1.90 -10.36
CA ILE A 43 -0.56 2.25 -11.68
C ILE A 43 -0.20 3.73 -11.60
N HIS A 44 1.08 4.04 -11.77
CA HIS A 44 1.57 5.41 -11.63
C HIS A 44 0.79 6.42 -12.49
N SER A 45 0.49 7.57 -11.91
CA SER A 45 -0.13 8.71 -12.58
C SER A 45 -1.52 8.46 -13.16
N VAL A 46 -2.26 7.51 -12.61
CA VAL A 46 -3.69 7.32 -12.94
C VAL A 46 -4.52 8.16 -11.96
N PRO A 47 -5.33 9.14 -12.49
CA PRO A 47 -6.04 10.10 -11.63
C PRO A 47 -6.95 9.45 -10.58
N GLU A 48 -7.70 8.41 -10.99
CA GLU A 48 -8.64 7.70 -10.13
C GLU A 48 -7.91 6.95 -8.99
N THR A 49 -6.74 6.38 -9.29
CA THR A 49 -5.90 5.68 -8.30
C THR A 49 -5.31 6.67 -7.30
N ASN A 50 -4.67 7.74 -7.77
CA ASN A 50 -4.08 8.75 -6.88
C ASN A 50 -5.16 9.47 -6.03
N GLN A 51 -6.36 9.69 -6.57
CA GLN A 51 -7.48 10.20 -5.77
C GLN A 51 -7.86 9.21 -4.66
N LYS A 52 -7.93 7.91 -4.95
CA LYS A 52 -8.21 6.88 -3.95
C LYS A 52 -7.12 6.79 -2.88
N GLU A 53 -5.87 6.83 -3.28
CA GLU A 53 -4.72 6.84 -2.36
C GLU A 53 -4.75 8.04 -1.41
N PHE A 54 -5.07 9.22 -1.95
CA PHE A 54 -5.25 10.40 -1.13
C PHE A 54 -6.42 10.24 -0.16
N GLU A 55 -7.57 9.70 -0.59
CA GLU A 55 -8.72 9.44 0.27
C GLU A 55 -8.34 8.51 1.45
N ILE A 56 -7.59 7.44 1.14
CA ILE A 56 -7.11 6.47 2.15
C ILE A 56 -6.12 7.14 3.11
N TRP A 57 -5.12 7.87 2.59
CA TRP A 57 -4.16 8.58 3.42
C TRP A 57 -4.82 9.61 4.32
N ASN A 58 -5.75 10.41 3.78
CA ASN A 58 -6.50 11.42 4.52
C ASN A 58 -7.30 10.80 5.67
N TYR A 59 -7.88 9.62 5.47
CA TYR A 59 -8.54 8.86 6.53
C TYR A 59 -7.55 8.43 7.61
N TYR A 60 -6.46 7.75 7.25
CA TYR A 60 -5.44 7.32 8.20
C TYR A 60 -4.83 8.48 8.99
N TYR A 61 -4.62 9.60 8.31
CA TYR A 61 -4.07 10.79 8.94
C TYR A 61 -5.01 11.39 10.00
N HIS A 62 -6.29 11.53 9.69
CA HIS A 62 -7.26 12.21 10.57
C HIS A 62 -7.92 11.29 11.59
N GLU A 63 -8.23 10.05 11.21
CA GLU A 63 -8.99 9.13 12.05
C GLU A 63 -8.07 8.19 12.86
N GLU A 64 -6.96 7.73 12.25
CA GLU A 64 -6.02 6.80 12.90
C GLU A 64 -4.76 7.50 13.44
N GLY A 65 -4.59 8.79 13.15
CA GLY A 65 -3.46 9.58 13.63
C GLY A 65 -2.13 9.23 12.99
N MET A 66 -2.11 8.55 11.84
CA MET A 66 -0.88 8.24 11.12
C MET A 66 -0.19 9.50 10.60
N ARG A 67 1.14 9.46 10.53
CA ARG A 67 1.97 10.57 10.06
C ARG A 67 3.03 10.15 9.05
N HIS A 68 3.36 8.87 8.96
CA HIS A 68 4.45 8.36 8.14
C HIS A 68 3.91 7.72 6.87
N LEU A 69 4.22 8.35 5.72
CA LEU A 69 3.87 7.87 4.38
C LEU A 69 5.11 7.39 3.65
N PHE A 70 5.17 6.09 3.40
CA PHE A 70 6.25 5.45 2.64
C PHE A 70 5.93 5.50 1.15
N VAL A 71 6.90 5.82 0.32
CA VAL A 71 6.68 6.04 -1.11
C VAL A 71 7.81 5.45 -1.96
N GLU A 72 7.46 5.04 -3.19
CA GLU A 72 8.40 4.57 -4.20
C GLU A 72 9.22 5.74 -4.80
N TYR A 73 9.84 6.50 -3.91
CA TYR A 73 10.72 7.61 -4.27
C TYR A 73 12.11 7.38 -3.67
N PRO A 74 13.16 7.99 -4.27
CA PRO A 74 14.48 8.00 -3.63
C PRO A 74 14.46 8.71 -2.27
N TYR A 75 15.39 8.34 -1.41
CA TYR A 75 15.55 8.96 -0.09
C TYR A 75 15.62 10.49 -0.17
N PHE A 76 16.48 11.05 -1.01
CA PHE A 76 16.66 12.51 -1.12
C PHE A 76 15.43 13.25 -1.68
N MET A 77 14.58 12.59 -2.48
CA MET A 77 13.33 13.17 -2.95
C MET A 77 12.33 13.30 -1.80
N ALA A 78 12.20 12.26 -0.96
CA ALA A 78 11.36 12.31 0.21
C ALA A 78 11.81 13.39 1.21
N GLU A 79 13.12 13.57 1.37
CA GLU A 79 13.66 14.65 2.21
C GLU A 79 13.31 16.04 1.67
N TYR A 80 13.35 16.26 0.36
CA TYR A 80 12.87 17.49 -0.24
C TYR A 80 11.35 17.66 -0.09
N LEU A 81 10.56 16.60 -0.21
CA LEU A 81 9.12 16.66 0.06
C LEU A 81 8.82 17.02 1.52
N ASN A 82 9.61 16.50 2.48
CA ASN A 82 9.50 16.85 3.89
C ASN A 82 9.82 18.34 4.15
N GLN A 83 10.76 18.92 3.40
CA GLN A 83 11.03 20.36 3.45
C GLN A 83 9.90 21.15 2.78
N TRP A 84 9.42 20.71 1.62
CA TRP A 84 8.39 21.39 0.85
C TRP A 84 7.04 21.44 1.58
N VAL A 85 6.63 20.35 2.24
CA VAL A 85 5.34 20.32 2.95
C VAL A 85 5.26 21.39 4.05
N GLN A 86 6.42 21.84 4.58
CA GLN A 86 6.55 22.90 5.57
C GLN A 86 6.84 24.28 4.94
N ALA A 87 7.13 24.36 3.66
CA ALA A 87 7.46 25.60 2.96
C ALA A 87 6.20 26.47 2.68
N GLU A 88 6.40 27.78 2.58
CA GLU A 88 5.30 28.72 2.26
C GLU A 88 4.93 28.71 0.77
N ASP A 89 5.84 28.26 -0.11
CA ASP A 89 5.66 28.22 -1.56
C ASP A 89 6.05 26.87 -2.16
N ASP A 90 5.96 26.73 -3.48
CA ASP A 90 6.20 25.51 -4.20
C ASP A 90 7.60 25.44 -4.87
N ALA A 91 8.51 26.36 -4.55
CA ALA A 91 9.81 26.41 -5.23
C ALA A 91 10.60 25.07 -5.13
N ILE A 92 10.50 24.37 -4.00
CA ILE A 92 11.13 23.06 -3.81
C ILE A 92 10.43 22.02 -4.69
N LEU A 93 9.11 21.98 -4.72
CA LEU A 93 8.33 21.06 -5.53
C LEU A 93 8.56 21.29 -7.03
N ASP A 94 8.58 22.56 -7.47
CA ASP A 94 8.90 22.93 -8.85
C ASP A 94 10.26 22.39 -9.27
N GLN A 95 11.26 22.44 -8.39
CA GLN A 95 12.59 21.90 -8.66
C GLN A 95 12.59 20.38 -8.71
N ILE A 96 11.84 19.70 -7.82
CA ILE A 96 11.64 18.23 -7.89
C ILE A 96 11.05 17.87 -9.26
N PHE A 97 9.98 18.57 -9.68
CA PHE A 97 9.32 18.29 -10.96
C PHE A 97 10.22 18.54 -12.18
N GLN A 98 11.12 19.51 -12.12
CA GLN A 98 12.15 19.68 -13.15
C GLN A 98 13.12 18.49 -13.19
N ASP A 99 13.54 17.97 -12.05
CA ASP A 99 14.48 16.84 -11.98
C ASP A 99 13.87 15.53 -12.48
N ILE A 100 12.56 15.32 -12.28
CA ILE A 100 11.86 14.09 -12.70
C ILE A 100 11.21 14.22 -14.09
N GLU A 101 11.48 15.30 -14.84
CA GLU A 101 10.93 15.46 -16.18
C GLU A 101 11.21 14.26 -17.09
N GLY A 102 10.19 13.74 -17.75
CA GLY A 102 10.27 12.56 -18.62
C GLY A 102 10.12 11.21 -17.91
N THR A 103 9.90 11.20 -16.59
CA THR A 103 9.56 9.99 -15.83
C THR A 103 8.03 9.82 -15.69
N GLN A 104 7.59 8.65 -15.23
CA GLN A 104 6.16 8.39 -14.96
C GLN A 104 5.62 9.27 -13.82
N GLY A 105 6.46 9.61 -12.83
CA GLY A 105 6.09 10.50 -11.72
C GLY A 105 5.88 11.97 -12.12
N HIS A 106 6.35 12.39 -13.31
CA HIS A 106 6.17 13.76 -13.80
C HIS A 106 4.80 13.93 -14.45
N SER A 107 3.77 14.10 -13.65
CA SER A 107 2.39 14.27 -14.13
C SER A 107 1.62 15.31 -13.31
N GLN A 108 0.58 15.86 -13.91
CA GLN A 108 -0.34 16.76 -13.18
C GLN A 108 -1.03 16.01 -12.04
N THR A 109 -1.34 14.73 -12.23
CA THR A 109 -1.97 13.87 -11.23
C THR A 109 -1.11 13.73 -9.98
N THR A 110 0.20 13.48 -10.15
CA THR A 110 1.16 13.45 -9.03
C THR A 110 1.25 14.80 -8.31
N LEU A 111 1.25 15.89 -9.08
CA LEU A 111 1.27 17.24 -8.54
C LEU A 111 0.03 17.52 -7.68
N ASP A 112 -1.17 17.18 -8.19
CA ASP A 112 -2.44 17.37 -7.50
C ASP A 112 -2.50 16.52 -6.22
N PHE A 113 -1.98 15.29 -6.26
CA PHE A 113 -1.88 14.40 -5.10
C PHE A 113 -0.99 15.01 -4.01
N LEU A 114 0.22 15.47 -4.35
CA LEU A 114 1.13 16.11 -3.40
C LEU A 114 0.54 17.38 -2.79
N HIS A 115 -0.08 18.25 -3.60
CA HIS A 115 -0.78 19.44 -3.08
C HIS A 115 -1.92 19.06 -2.13
N SER A 116 -2.69 18.02 -2.45
CA SER A 116 -3.76 17.54 -1.58
C SER A 116 -3.23 17.08 -0.22
N ILE A 117 -2.06 16.42 -0.19
CA ILE A 117 -1.39 16.06 1.06
C ILE A 117 -0.96 17.32 1.83
N LYS A 118 -0.28 18.27 1.19
CA LYS A 118 0.18 19.50 1.85
C LYS A 118 -0.97 20.29 2.45
N GLU A 119 -2.09 20.39 1.75
CA GLU A 119 -3.25 21.17 2.19
C GLU A 119 -4.03 20.48 3.31
N ASN A 120 -4.18 19.16 3.28
CA ASN A 120 -5.06 18.45 4.20
C ASN A 120 -4.32 17.63 5.26
N CYS A 121 -3.08 17.23 5.00
CA CYS A 121 -2.27 16.38 5.86
C CYS A 121 -0.86 16.96 6.09
N PRO A 122 -0.73 18.23 6.58
CA PRO A 122 0.54 18.97 6.57
C PRO A 122 1.61 18.43 7.52
N GLU A 123 1.28 17.50 8.41
CA GLU A 123 2.26 16.83 9.29
C GLU A 123 2.75 15.51 8.70
N THR A 124 2.45 15.22 7.43
CA THR A 124 2.94 14.02 6.74
C THR A 124 4.47 14.03 6.69
N VAL A 125 5.06 12.89 7.06
CA VAL A 125 6.49 12.63 6.93
C VAL A 125 6.67 11.57 5.84
N PHE A 126 7.26 11.97 4.72
CA PHE A 126 7.55 11.09 3.60
C PHE A 126 8.81 10.26 3.86
N HIS A 127 8.77 8.98 3.53
CA HIS A 127 9.91 8.06 3.57
C HIS A 127 10.14 7.47 2.17
N GLY A 128 11.19 7.90 1.51
CA GLY A 128 11.61 7.37 0.21
C GLY A 128 12.43 6.11 0.37
N THR A 129 12.02 5.04 -0.27
CA THR A 129 12.66 3.72 -0.10
C THR A 129 13.14 3.09 -1.41
N ASP A 130 12.91 3.74 -2.55
CA ASP A 130 13.42 3.27 -3.84
C ASP A 130 14.91 3.55 -4.02
N VAL A 131 15.51 2.90 -5.00
CA VAL A 131 16.87 3.20 -5.48
C VAL A 131 16.95 4.65 -5.99
N GLY A 132 18.14 5.21 -6.00
CA GLY A 132 18.40 6.63 -6.29
C GLY A 132 17.99 7.08 -7.70
N HIS A 133 16.72 7.19 -7.98
CA HIS A 133 16.23 7.82 -9.21
C HIS A 133 16.65 9.30 -9.26
N CYS A 134 17.06 9.81 -10.40
CA CYS A 134 17.60 11.19 -10.55
C CYS A 134 18.79 11.51 -9.61
N TYR A 135 19.60 10.49 -9.26
CA TYR A 135 20.77 10.66 -8.39
C TYR A 135 21.77 11.68 -8.90
N TRP A 136 21.94 11.81 -10.25
CA TRP A 136 22.91 12.71 -10.91
C TRP A 136 22.52 14.20 -10.81
N SER A 137 21.26 14.54 -10.57
CA SER A 137 20.76 15.90 -10.39
C SER A 137 20.31 16.14 -8.95
N MET A 138 19.17 15.59 -8.59
CA MET A 138 18.54 15.77 -7.28
C MET A 138 19.42 15.22 -6.15
N GLY A 139 19.93 13.99 -6.29
CA GLY A 139 20.79 13.36 -5.27
C GLY A 139 22.07 14.16 -5.02
N GLN A 140 22.78 14.54 -6.10
CA GLN A 140 24.01 15.32 -5.99
C GLN A 140 23.77 16.73 -5.43
N ARG A 141 22.64 17.35 -5.77
CA ARG A 141 22.25 18.65 -5.19
C ARG A 141 22.01 18.52 -3.70
N TYR A 142 21.22 17.54 -3.26
CA TYR A 142 20.93 17.30 -1.85
C TYR A 142 22.20 17.07 -1.04
N LEU A 143 23.11 16.23 -1.56
CA LEU A 143 24.39 15.98 -0.92
C LEU A 143 25.23 17.25 -0.78
N SER A 144 25.29 18.09 -1.84
CA SER A 144 26.03 19.36 -1.85
C SER A 144 25.45 20.36 -0.85
N GLU A 145 24.12 20.38 -0.66
CA GLU A 145 23.46 21.24 0.34
C GLU A 145 23.82 20.81 1.77
N LEU A 146 23.84 19.49 2.04
CA LEU A 146 24.28 18.96 3.33
C LEU A 146 25.78 19.28 3.60
N GLU A 147 26.63 19.21 2.59
CA GLU A 147 28.04 19.62 2.69
C GLU A 147 28.18 21.11 3.01
N ALA A 148 27.44 21.95 2.30
CA ALA A 148 27.43 23.39 2.56
C ALA A 148 26.92 23.75 3.96
N ALA A 149 26.01 22.94 4.50
CA ALA A 149 25.50 23.04 5.88
C ALA A 149 26.45 22.43 6.94
N GLY A 150 27.56 21.82 6.54
CA GLY A 150 28.51 21.18 7.45
C GLY A 150 28.00 19.89 8.08
N GLN A 151 27.11 19.17 7.36
CA GLN A 151 26.42 17.97 7.83
C GLN A 151 27.01 16.65 7.27
N GLN A 152 28.27 16.64 6.89
CA GLN A 152 28.93 15.45 6.31
C GLN A 152 28.99 14.23 7.25
N ASP A 153 28.88 14.47 8.55
CA ASP A 153 28.86 13.41 9.58
C ASP A 153 27.41 13.00 9.97
N SER A 154 26.37 13.54 9.29
CA SER A 154 24.98 13.25 9.60
C SER A 154 24.51 11.93 8.99
N GLU A 155 23.46 11.35 9.56
CA GLU A 155 22.79 10.18 9.00
C GLU A 155 22.16 10.51 7.63
N GLN A 156 21.61 11.70 7.45
CA GLN A 156 21.07 12.18 6.17
C GLN A 156 22.13 12.14 5.06
N TYR A 157 23.36 12.59 5.37
CA TYR A 157 24.46 12.57 4.41
C TYR A 157 24.81 11.13 4.01
N ARG A 158 24.94 10.24 4.99
CA ARG A 158 25.25 8.82 4.74
C ARG A 158 24.16 8.15 3.89
N LEU A 159 22.87 8.38 4.22
CA LEU A 159 21.73 7.81 3.47
C LEU A 159 21.64 8.38 2.05
N ALA A 160 21.92 9.67 1.88
CA ALA A 160 21.96 10.29 0.55
C ALA A 160 23.08 9.70 -0.33
N GLN A 161 24.28 9.51 0.23
CA GLN A 161 25.39 8.87 -0.50
C GLN A 161 25.02 7.43 -0.90
N GLU A 162 24.51 6.64 0.05
CA GLU A 162 24.09 5.25 -0.21
C GLU A 162 23.02 5.19 -1.30
N ASN A 163 22.02 6.07 -1.25
CA ASN A 163 20.95 6.08 -2.25
C ASN A 163 21.45 6.54 -3.64
N ILE A 164 22.46 7.43 -3.70
CA ILE A 164 23.16 7.78 -4.94
C ILE A 164 23.89 6.55 -5.51
N GLU A 165 24.62 5.79 -4.68
CA GLU A 165 25.31 4.56 -5.08
C GLU A 165 24.32 3.48 -5.58
N GLN A 166 23.16 3.37 -4.94
CA GLN A 166 22.07 2.50 -5.39
C GLN A 166 21.55 2.93 -6.78
N GLY A 167 21.38 4.23 -7.00
CA GLY A 167 21.01 4.79 -8.30
C GLY A 167 22.06 4.54 -9.38
N GLU A 168 23.34 4.73 -9.07
CA GLU A 168 24.44 4.42 -9.98
C GLU A 168 24.48 2.93 -10.35
N THR A 169 24.21 2.06 -9.39
CA THR A 169 24.16 0.60 -9.62
C THR A 169 23.03 0.23 -10.54
N TYR A 170 21.82 0.72 -10.29
CA TYR A 170 20.64 0.35 -11.05
C TYR A 170 20.55 1.04 -12.42
N TYR A 171 20.74 2.36 -12.48
CA TYR A 171 20.64 3.15 -13.72
C TYR A 171 21.96 3.25 -14.50
N GLY A 172 23.08 2.90 -13.89
CA GLY A 172 24.44 3.05 -14.44
C GLY A 172 24.95 4.48 -14.40
N VAL A 173 26.26 4.61 -14.42
CA VAL A 173 26.94 5.92 -14.47
C VAL A 173 26.63 6.61 -15.79
N GLY A 174 25.89 7.73 -15.72
CA GLY A 174 25.47 8.52 -16.88
C GLY A 174 24.15 8.08 -17.50
N TYR A 175 23.14 7.95 -16.68
CA TYR A 175 21.72 7.75 -16.99
C TYR A 175 21.40 6.75 -18.11
N ASN A 176 20.58 5.74 -17.82
CA ASN A 176 20.18 4.66 -18.73
C ASN A 176 21.32 3.81 -19.33
N LYS A 177 22.43 3.65 -18.62
CA LYS A 177 23.50 2.70 -18.99
C LYS A 177 23.57 1.48 -18.08
N GLY A 178 22.77 1.45 -17.00
CA GLY A 178 22.64 0.31 -16.12
C GLY A 178 21.83 -0.83 -16.77
N GLU A 179 21.96 -2.01 -16.20
CA GLU A 179 21.23 -3.20 -16.67
C GLU A 179 19.75 -3.18 -16.20
N HIS A 180 19.35 -2.21 -15.39
CA HIS A 180 18.02 -2.12 -14.75
C HIS A 180 17.68 -3.45 -14.08
N ASP A 181 18.58 -3.91 -13.20
CA ASP A 181 18.44 -5.19 -12.50
C ASP A 181 17.33 -5.11 -11.46
N ASN A 182 16.16 -5.61 -11.82
CA ASN A 182 15.00 -5.61 -10.91
C ASN A 182 15.21 -6.51 -9.68
N VAL A 183 16.05 -7.55 -9.77
CA VAL A 183 16.44 -8.34 -8.58
C VAL A 183 17.15 -7.46 -7.57
N TYR A 184 18.10 -6.64 -8.06
CA TYR A 184 18.77 -5.65 -7.23
C TYR A 184 17.77 -4.65 -6.63
N ARG A 185 16.86 -4.11 -7.45
CA ARG A 185 15.90 -3.09 -7.02
C ARG A 185 14.94 -3.62 -5.96
N GLU A 186 14.31 -4.80 -6.16
CA GLU A 186 13.40 -5.40 -5.17
C GLU A 186 14.08 -5.60 -3.81
N ASN A 187 15.29 -6.17 -3.82
CA ASN A 187 16.06 -6.40 -2.60
C ASN A 187 16.42 -5.07 -1.91
N THR A 188 16.87 -4.09 -2.68
CA THR A 188 17.28 -2.78 -2.16
C THR A 188 16.07 -2.01 -1.58
N MET A 189 14.92 -2.03 -2.25
CA MET A 189 13.70 -1.41 -1.75
C MET A 189 13.26 -2.04 -0.42
N ALA A 190 13.28 -3.38 -0.33
CA ALA A 190 12.95 -4.08 0.91
C ALA A 190 13.92 -3.75 2.05
N GLU A 191 15.23 -3.63 1.77
CA GLU A 191 16.24 -3.23 2.77
C GLU A 191 16.06 -1.78 3.21
N ASN A 192 15.85 -0.84 2.27
CA ASN A 192 15.58 0.56 2.57
C ASN A 192 14.31 0.73 3.41
N PHE A 193 13.25 -0.01 3.06
CA PHE A 193 11.99 -0.01 3.80
C PHE A 193 12.20 -0.46 5.25
N ARG A 194 12.80 -1.64 5.46
CA ARG A 194 13.07 -2.17 6.82
C ARG A 194 13.86 -1.16 7.64
N ARG A 195 14.92 -0.61 7.09
CA ARG A 195 15.75 0.39 7.79
C ARG A 195 14.95 1.62 8.19
N ALA A 196 14.11 2.14 7.29
CA ALA A 196 13.30 3.33 7.57
C ALA A 196 12.20 3.03 8.61
N TYR A 197 11.51 1.89 8.48
CA TYR A 197 10.45 1.48 9.39
C TYR A 197 10.98 1.13 10.79
N ASP A 198 12.04 0.34 10.88
CA ASP A 198 12.64 -0.08 12.15
C ASP A 198 13.26 1.09 12.93
N ALA A 199 13.51 2.22 12.28
CA ALA A 199 13.96 3.47 12.93
C ALA A 199 12.80 4.27 13.56
N LEU A 200 11.54 3.95 13.24
CA LEU A 200 10.38 4.61 13.85
C LEU A 200 10.15 4.13 15.29
N PRO A 201 9.45 4.92 16.11
CA PRO A 201 9.03 4.48 17.43
C PRO A 201 8.22 3.19 17.36
N GLU A 202 8.43 2.29 18.33
CA GLU A 202 7.66 1.05 18.45
C GLU A 202 6.15 1.35 18.49
N GLY A 203 5.37 0.54 17.77
CA GLY A 203 3.92 0.73 17.66
C GLY A 203 3.48 1.75 16.60
N THR A 204 4.41 2.32 15.83
CA THR A 204 4.04 3.24 14.74
C THR A 204 3.41 2.51 13.57
N SER A 205 2.16 2.84 13.24
CA SER A 205 1.51 2.38 12.03
C SER A 205 1.80 3.31 10.86
N ILE A 206 1.91 2.75 9.65
CA ILE A 206 2.28 3.48 8.44
C ILE A 206 1.42 3.07 7.24
N MET A 207 1.34 3.97 6.26
CA MET A 207 0.87 3.67 4.92
C MET A 207 2.04 3.73 3.93
N GLY A 208 2.04 2.82 2.94
CA GLY A 208 2.99 2.83 1.84
C GLY A 208 2.29 2.81 0.49
N ILE A 209 2.81 3.54 -0.49
CA ILE A 209 2.32 3.60 -1.88
C ILE A 209 3.45 3.20 -2.82
N TYR A 210 3.22 2.17 -3.61
CA TYR A 210 4.18 1.58 -4.53
C TYR A 210 3.50 1.10 -5.80
N GLY A 211 4.21 0.97 -6.90
CA GLY A 211 3.68 0.30 -8.08
C GLY A 211 3.18 -1.12 -7.74
N GLY A 212 2.04 -1.52 -8.31
CA GLY A 212 1.34 -2.76 -7.96
C GLY A 212 2.23 -3.99 -7.89
N ALA A 213 3.19 -4.11 -8.81
CA ALA A 213 4.12 -5.24 -8.83
C ALA A 213 5.02 -5.39 -7.57
N HIS A 214 5.21 -4.31 -6.80
CA HIS A 214 6.02 -4.32 -5.58
C HIS A 214 5.22 -4.68 -4.32
N VAL A 215 3.89 -4.65 -4.39
CA VAL A 215 3.00 -4.97 -3.26
C VAL A 215 2.38 -6.37 -3.32
N TRP A 216 2.61 -7.13 -4.38
CA TRP A 216 2.12 -8.50 -4.48
C TRP A 216 2.76 -9.40 -3.42
N VAL A 217 1.93 -10.21 -2.78
CA VAL A 217 2.34 -11.25 -1.84
C VAL A 217 2.16 -12.61 -2.50
N TYR A 218 3.06 -13.55 -2.23
CA TYR A 218 3.18 -14.86 -2.89
C TYR A 218 3.64 -14.79 -4.34
N GLU A 219 4.12 -13.65 -4.80
CA GLU A 219 4.59 -13.41 -6.15
C GLU A 219 6.08 -13.04 -6.17
N LYS A 220 6.68 -13.24 -7.30
CA LYS A 220 8.07 -12.88 -7.57
C LYS A 220 8.14 -11.61 -8.42
N ASP A 221 9.33 -11.04 -8.47
CA ASP A 221 9.61 -9.88 -9.30
C ASP A 221 9.08 -10.08 -10.74
N TYR A 222 8.42 -9.06 -11.25
CA TYR A 222 7.72 -9.09 -12.54
C TYR A 222 8.65 -9.27 -13.75
N SER A 223 9.94 -9.03 -13.59
CA SER A 223 10.92 -9.03 -14.69
C SER A 223 11.59 -10.38 -14.86
N THR A 224 12.12 -10.97 -13.79
CA THR A 224 12.91 -12.21 -13.86
C THR A 224 12.18 -13.41 -13.26
N GLY A 225 11.22 -13.19 -12.37
CA GLY A 225 10.55 -14.24 -11.62
C GLY A 225 11.48 -15.03 -10.69
N THR A 226 12.57 -14.42 -10.22
CA THR A 226 13.60 -15.12 -9.44
C THR A 226 13.63 -14.80 -7.97
N VAL A 227 13.32 -13.55 -7.58
CA VAL A 227 13.24 -13.13 -6.18
C VAL A 227 11.82 -12.76 -5.81
N PRO A 228 11.43 -12.87 -4.52
CA PRO A 228 10.14 -12.35 -4.07
C PRO A 228 10.00 -10.85 -4.35
N SER A 229 8.78 -10.37 -4.54
CA SER A 229 8.48 -8.93 -4.57
C SER A 229 8.92 -8.24 -3.27
N MET A 230 8.97 -6.93 -3.25
CA MET A 230 9.29 -6.18 -2.03
C MET A 230 8.34 -6.56 -0.87
N ALA A 231 7.02 -6.55 -1.10
CA ALA A 231 6.04 -6.87 -0.06
C ALA A 231 6.17 -8.31 0.44
N ASP A 232 6.44 -9.27 -0.43
CA ASP A 232 6.63 -10.68 -0.03
C ASP A 232 7.89 -10.84 0.84
N GLN A 233 8.98 -10.12 0.53
CA GLN A 233 10.16 -10.05 1.38
C GLN A 233 9.90 -9.36 2.74
N LEU A 234 9.05 -8.32 2.77
CA LEU A 234 8.67 -7.64 4.00
C LEU A 234 7.77 -8.52 4.88
N ARG A 235 6.88 -9.31 4.25
CA ARG A 235 6.03 -10.26 4.95
C ARG A 235 6.84 -11.32 5.72
N GLU A 236 7.98 -11.76 5.19
CA GLU A 236 8.88 -12.66 5.93
C GLU A 236 9.36 -12.06 7.28
N THR A 237 9.41 -10.72 7.36
CA THR A 237 9.88 -10.00 8.55
C THR A 237 8.74 -9.60 9.49
N TYR A 238 7.64 -9.08 8.93
CA TYR A 238 6.57 -8.45 9.69
C TYR A 238 5.33 -9.34 9.86
N GLY A 239 5.20 -10.40 9.06
CA GLY A 239 4.10 -11.37 9.16
C GLY A 239 2.74 -10.72 9.00
N ASP A 240 1.83 -11.02 9.92
CA ASP A 240 0.45 -10.53 9.93
C ASP A 240 0.32 -9.02 10.28
N ASP A 241 1.44 -8.34 10.62
CA ASP A 241 1.43 -6.88 10.80
C ASP A 241 1.54 -6.12 9.46
N LEU A 242 1.74 -6.83 8.34
CA LEU A 242 1.83 -6.28 6.98
C LEU A 242 0.60 -6.65 6.15
N HIS A 243 -0.12 -5.64 5.72
CA HIS A 243 -1.32 -5.74 4.89
C HIS A 243 -1.08 -5.12 3.53
N THR A 244 -1.55 -5.75 2.47
CA THR A 244 -1.43 -5.20 1.12
C THR A 244 -2.78 -5.12 0.44
N LEU A 245 -2.97 -4.11 -0.41
CA LEU A 245 -4.09 -4.01 -1.33
C LEU A 245 -3.60 -3.38 -2.65
N ASP A 246 -3.66 -4.17 -3.71
CA ASP A 246 -3.28 -3.71 -5.04
C ASP A 246 -4.45 -2.99 -5.73
N LEU A 247 -4.44 -1.66 -5.69
CA LEU A 247 -5.44 -0.83 -6.38
C LEU A 247 -5.30 -0.93 -7.91
N SER A 248 -4.12 -1.30 -8.42
CA SER A 248 -3.90 -1.51 -9.85
C SER A 248 -4.64 -2.73 -10.40
N PHE A 249 -5.05 -3.64 -9.51
CA PHE A 249 -5.84 -4.81 -9.85
C PHE A 249 -7.28 -4.46 -10.24
N ALA A 250 -7.84 -3.38 -9.69
CA ALA A 250 -9.24 -3.04 -9.85
C ALA A 250 -9.54 -2.35 -11.19
N ASP A 251 -10.53 -2.87 -11.93
CA ASP A 251 -11.04 -2.21 -13.15
C ASP A 251 -11.68 -0.83 -12.84
N ASP A 252 -12.20 -0.65 -11.62
CA ASP A 252 -12.74 0.60 -11.07
C ASP A 252 -12.38 0.71 -9.58
N VAL A 253 -11.42 1.57 -9.26
CA VAL A 253 -10.96 1.80 -7.88
C VAL A 253 -11.96 2.60 -7.04
N SER A 254 -12.93 3.28 -7.65
CA SER A 254 -13.88 4.15 -6.93
C SER A 254 -14.73 3.38 -5.91
N ALA A 255 -15.01 2.10 -6.19
CA ALA A 255 -15.78 1.22 -5.35
C ALA A 255 -14.95 0.54 -4.24
N VAL A 256 -13.61 0.57 -4.31
CA VAL A 256 -12.75 -0.04 -3.30
C VAL A 256 -12.96 0.64 -1.95
N GLY A 257 -13.13 -0.17 -0.91
CA GLY A 257 -13.46 0.27 0.46
C GLY A 257 -14.94 0.51 0.71
N ALA A 258 -15.81 0.45 -0.31
CA ALA A 258 -17.26 0.48 -0.09
C ALA A 258 -17.71 -0.77 0.68
N THR A 259 -18.76 -0.62 1.51
CA THR A 259 -19.26 -1.71 2.33
C THR A 259 -20.67 -2.10 1.95
N GLU A 260 -20.97 -3.40 2.11
CA GLU A 260 -22.36 -3.92 2.07
C GLU A 260 -22.61 -4.84 3.28
N THR A 261 -23.88 -5.06 3.60
CA THR A 261 -24.26 -6.07 4.58
C THR A 261 -24.51 -7.39 3.85
N VAL A 262 -23.88 -8.46 4.32
CA VAL A 262 -24.05 -9.83 3.80
C VAL A 262 -24.55 -10.75 4.90
N THR A 263 -25.33 -11.76 4.51
CA THR A 263 -25.81 -12.78 5.45
C THR A 263 -25.08 -14.09 5.21
N LEU A 264 -24.47 -14.62 6.26
CA LEU A 264 -23.87 -15.97 6.27
C LEU A 264 -24.48 -16.76 7.43
N ASN A 265 -25.12 -17.87 7.13
CA ASN A 265 -25.83 -18.73 8.13
C ASN A 265 -26.80 -17.95 9.02
N GLY A 266 -27.59 -17.04 8.42
CA GLY A 266 -28.58 -16.27 9.12
C GLY A 266 -28.05 -15.17 10.05
N LYS A 267 -26.73 -14.87 10.01
CA LYS A 267 -26.10 -13.77 10.74
C LYS A 267 -25.57 -12.72 9.77
N GLU A 268 -25.78 -11.45 10.07
CA GLU A 268 -25.34 -10.31 9.25
C GLU A 268 -23.90 -9.92 9.56
N TYR A 269 -23.13 -9.62 8.52
CA TYR A 269 -21.74 -9.15 8.56
C TYR A 269 -21.54 -7.98 7.64
N THR A 270 -20.50 -7.21 7.89
CA THR A 270 -20.00 -6.19 6.95
C THR A 270 -19.03 -6.83 5.97
N ALA A 271 -19.29 -6.68 4.68
CA ALA A 271 -18.37 -7.02 3.62
C ALA A 271 -17.76 -5.73 3.04
N VAL A 272 -16.44 -5.73 2.85
CA VAL A 272 -15.67 -4.61 2.30
C VAL A 272 -15.24 -4.96 0.89
N ASN A 273 -15.50 -4.06 -0.05
CA ASN A 273 -15.13 -4.19 -1.45
C ASN A 273 -13.61 -4.04 -1.62
N LEU A 274 -12.95 -5.08 -2.16
CA LEU A 274 -11.51 -5.10 -2.44
C LEU A 274 -11.19 -4.75 -3.91
N GLY A 275 -12.22 -4.55 -4.75
CA GLY A 275 -12.07 -4.31 -6.17
C GLY A 275 -12.64 -5.44 -7.04
N ALA A 276 -12.78 -5.15 -8.32
CA ALA A 276 -13.23 -6.10 -9.33
C ALA A 276 -12.21 -6.19 -10.45
N SER A 277 -11.96 -7.39 -10.94
CA SER A 277 -11.11 -7.64 -12.10
C SER A 277 -11.54 -8.89 -12.84
N GLN A 278 -11.45 -8.87 -14.16
CA GLN A 278 -11.72 -10.03 -15.03
C GLN A 278 -13.08 -10.69 -14.79
N GLY A 279 -14.11 -9.90 -14.42
CA GLY A 279 -15.46 -10.38 -14.15
C GLY A 279 -15.64 -11.03 -12.77
N MET A 280 -14.67 -10.89 -11.89
CA MET A 280 -14.76 -11.26 -10.48
C MET A 280 -14.75 -10.01 -9.61
N GLN A 281 -15.64 -9.95 -8.62
CA GLN A 281 -15.69 -8.94 -7.57
C GLN A 281 -15.26 -9.58 -6.26
N PHE A 282 -14.32 -8.96 -5.57
CA PHE A 282 -13.75 -9.46 -4.31
C PHE A 282 -14.29 -8.67 -3.13
N TRP A 283 -14.63 -9.39 -2.08
CA TRP A 283 -15.10 -8.84 -0.81
C TRP A 283 -14.40 -9.52 0.36
N GLN A 284 -13.96 -8.74 1.33
CA GLN A 284 -13.53 -9.26 2.64
C GLN A 284 -14.70 -9.15 3.62
N VAL A 285 -15.03 -10.23 4.33
CA VAL A 285 -16.12 -10.25 5.31
C VAL A 285 -15.54 -10.15 6.70
N LEU A 286 -15.82 -9.04 7.37
CA LEU A 286 -15.23 -8.73 8.66
C LEU A 286 -15.86 -9.61 9.76
N ASP A 287 -15.04 -10.07 10.71
CA ASP A 287 -15.42 -10.79 11.93
C ASP A 287 -16.24 -12.09 11.72
N ALA A 288 -16.17 -12.68 10.53
CA ALA A 288 -16.99 -13.84 10.19
C ALA A 288 -16.32 -15.19 10.49
N TYR A 289 -15.00 -15.25 10.61
CA TYR A 289 -14.24 -16.50 10.62
C TYR A 289 -14.68 -17.48 11.72
N GLU A 290 -14.83 -17.02 12.96
CA GLU A 290 -15.20 -17.88 14.09
C GLU A 290 -16.57 -18.56 13.89
N ASP A 291 -17.48 -17.93 13.16
CA ASP A 291 -18.82 -18.48 12.89
C ASP A 291 -18.84 -19.42 11.65
N VAL A 292 -17.80 -19.36 10.79
CA VAL A 292 -17.78 -20.15 9.54
C VAL A 292 -16.65 -21.20 9.49
N LYS A 293 -15.66 -21.17 10.41
CA LYS A 293 -14.48 -22.05 10.39
C LYS A 293 -14.82 -23.55 10.40
N ASP A 294 -15.92 -23.93 11.06
CA ASP A 294 -16.38 -25.31 11.21
C ASP A 294 -17.40 -25.73 10.13
N LEU A 295 -17.78 -24.83 9.22
CA LEU A 295 -18.72 -25.17 8.15
C LEU A 295 -18.11 -26.18 7.15
N PRO A 296 -18.97 -27.01 6.51
CA PRO A 296 -18.52 -27.98 5.54
C PRO A 296 -17.71 -27.34 4.41
N ARG A 297 -16.57 -27.93 4.09
CA ARG A 297 -15.76 -27.51 2.95
C ARG A 297 -16.49 -27.77 1.64
N ALA A 298 -16.48 -26.81 0.74
CA ALA A 298 -16.88 -26.97 -0.64
C ALA A 298 -15.75 -27.61 -1.48
N LEU A 299 -16.08 -28.08 -2.69
CA LEU A 299 -15.12 -28.74 -3.58
C LEU A 299 -14.24 -27.75 -4.38
N HIS A 300 -14.24 -26.47 -4.00
CA HIS A 300 -13.45 -25.44 -4.67
C HIS A 300 -12.52 -24.74 -3.67
N ASN A 301 -11.38 -24.33 -4.17
CA ASN A 301 -10.41 -23.48 -3.49
C ASN A 301 -10.10 -22.29 -4.39
N PHE A 302 -9.56 -21.21 -3.81
CA PHE A 302 -9.07 -20.08 -4.56
C PHE A 302 -7.61 -19.79 -4.18
N ARG A 303 -6.76 -19.44 -5.13
CA ARG A 303 -5.33 -19.21 -4.88
C ARG A 303 -5.13 -17.89 -4.16
N CYS A 304 -4.25 -17.86 -3.17
CA CYS A 304 -3.97 -16.62 -2.44
C CYS A 304 -3.30 -15.56 -3.32
N ASP A 305 -2.47 -15.97 -4.28
CA ASP A 305 -1.83 -15.07 -5.25
C ASP A 305 -2.79 -14.49 -6.32
N ALA A 306 -4.06 -14.85 -6.29
CA ALA A 306 -5.09 -14.33 -7.19
C ALA A 306 -6.06 -13.36 -6.48
N TYR A 307 -5.82 -13.05 -5.21
CA TYR A 307 -6.52 -11.97 -4.51
C TYR A 307 -5.83 -10.62 -4.77
N PRO A 308 -6.58 -9.50 -4.73
CA PRO A 308 -5.98 -8.17 -4.82
C PRO A 308 -5.26 -7.72 -3.52
N CYS A 309 -5.21 -8.57 -2.51
CA CYS A 309 -4.65 -8.27 -1.19
C CYS A 309 -3.85 -9.44 -0.64
N SER A 310 -3.04 -9.18 0.39
CA SER A 310 -2.52 -10.26 1.25
C SER A 310 -3.67 -11.04 1.87
N VAL A 311 -3.50 -12.35 1.99
CA VAL A 311 -4.48 -13.24 2.61
C VAL A 311 -3.92 -13.76 3.92
N GLU A 312 -4.62 -13.44 5.02
CA GLU A 312 -4.19 -13.78 6.36
C GLU A 312 -5.03 -14.92 6.94
N ASN A 313 -4.44 -15.64 7.90
CA ASN A 313 -5.15 -16.70 8.58
C ASN A 313 -6.35 -16.14 9.38
N GLY A 314 -7.51 -16.77 9.21
CA GLY A 314 -8.73 -16.32 9.89
C GLY A 314 -9.56 -15.31 9.12
N GLU A 315 -9.21 -15.01 7.87
CA GLU A 315 -10.02 -14.14 7.01
C GLU A 315 -11.09 -14.91 6.26
N VAL A 316 -12.16 -14.19 5.91
CA VAL A 316 -13.29 -14.70 5.12
C VAL A 316 -13.52 -13.79 3.92
N PHE A 317 -13.67 -14.41 2.75
CA PHE A 317 -13.87 -13.70 1.49
C PHE A 317 -15.12 -14.20 0.76
N LEU A 318 -15.74 -13.27 0.02
CA LEU A 318 -16.73 -13.62 -1.00
C LEU A 318 -16.17 -13.23 -2.36
N ILE A 319 -16.37 -14.10 -3.34
CA ILE A 319 -16.04 -13.82 -4.73
C ILE A 319 -17.29 -13.97 -5.56
N ASP A 320 -17.73 -12.85 -6.15
CA ASP A 320 -18.85 -12.81 -7.10
C ASP A 320 -18.28 -12.93 -8.51
N THR A 321 -18.67 -13.99 -9.23
CA THR A 321 -18.25 -14.22 -10.60
C THR A 321 -19.41 -13.96 -11.55
N THR A 322 -19.23 -13.04 -12.50
CA THR A 322 -20.20 -12.81 -13.58
C THR A 322 -20.03 -13.87 -14.66
N LEU A 323 -21.05 -14.69 -14.85
CA LEU A 323 -21.07 -15.74 -15.86
C LEU A 323 -21.39 -15.18 -17.26
N GLN A 324 -21.17 -15.98 -18.32
CA GLN A 324 -21.40 -15.54 -19.71
C GLN A 324 -22.86 -15.16 -20.02
N ASP A 325 -23.81 -15.67 -19.27
CA ASP A 325 -25.24 -15.35 -19.40
C ASP A 325 -25.65 -14.09 -18.59
N GLY A 326 -24.68 -13.45 -17.91
CA GLY A 326 -24.89 -12.28 -17.08
C GLY A 326 -25.38 -12.58 -15.64
N THR A 327 -25.52 -13.86 -15.29
CA THR A 327 -25.82 -14.23 -13.89
C THR A 327 -24.56 -14.07 -13.03
N VAL A 328 -24.75 -13.78 -11.73
CA VAL A 328 -23.65 -13.67 -10.77
C VAL A 328 -23.69 -14.88 -9.86
N GLU A 329 -22.57 -15.59 -9.77
CA GLU A 329 -22.37 -16.69 -8.82
C GLU A 329 -21.50 -16.19 -7.66
N ARG A 330 -22.04 -16.17 -6.43
CA ARG A 330 -21.31 -15.84 -5.19
C ARG A 330 -20.74 -17.10 -4.56
N ARG A 331 -19.46 -17.11 -4.26
CA ARG A 331 -18.78 -18.20 -3.55
C ARG A 331 -18.10 -17.66 -2.30
N CYS A 332 -18.17 -18.48 -1.22
CA CYS A 332 -17.56 -18.16 0.07
C CYS A 332 -16.24 -18.90 0.23
N TYR A 333 -15.24 -18.21 0.78
CA TYR A 333 -13.91 -18.74 1.04
C TYR A 333 -13.45 -18.31 2.43
N ARG A 334 -12.63 -19.15 3.07
CA ARG A 334 -11.95 -18.80 4.32
C ARG A 334 -10.47 -19.18 4.25
N ALA A 335 -9.65 -18.42 4.93
CA ALA A 335 -8.21 -18.65 5.03
C ALA A 335 -7.91 -19.52 6.26
N ASP A 336 -7.86 -20.84 6.05
CA ASP A 336 -7.49 -21.82 7.06
C ASP A 336 -5.97 -22.05 6.98
N ASP A 337 -5.16 -21.18 7.61
CA ASP A 337 -3.69 -21.28 7.66
C ASP A 337 -3.04 -21.40 6.26
N PRO A 338 -3.23 -20.39 5.39
CA PRO A 338 -2.84 -20.46 3.98
C PRO A 338 -1.33 -20.65 3.79
N GLU A 339 -0.49 -20.21 4.72
CA GLU A 339 0.96 -20.26 4.61
C GLU A 339 1.56 -21.66 4.77
N GLN A 340 0.87 -22.58 5.44
CA GLN A 340 1.35 -23.96 5.60
C GLN A 340 1.15 -24.84 4.35
N ALA A 341 0.39 -24.36 3.38
CA ALA A 341 0.14 -25.11 2.15
C ALA A 341 1.33 -24.97 1.18
N ARG A 342 1.61 -26.06 0.43
CA ARG A 342 2.63 -26.05 -0.64
C ARG A 342 2.30 -25.03 -1.75
N THR A 343 1.00 -24.76 -1.93
CA THR A 343 0.45 -23.68 -2.75
C THR A 343 -0.61 -23.01 -1.87
N PRO A 344 -0.40 -21.77 -1.43
CA PRO A 344 -1.34 -21.05 -0.58
C PRO A 344 -2.71 -20.93 -1.26
N VAL A 345 -3.76 -21.37 -0.56
CA VAL A 345 -5.14 -21.29 -1.04
C VAL A 345 -6.09 -20.99 0.10
N THR A 346 -7.16 -20.26 -0.23
CA THR A 346 -8.36 -20.20 0.61
C THR A 346 -9.27 -21.39 0.31
N VAL A 347 -9.97 -21.85 1.32
CA VAL A 347 -10.83 -23.02 1.26
C VAL A 347 -12.28 -22.60 1.08
N GLY A 348 -12.91 -23.08 0.01
CA GLY A 348 -14.34 -22.86 -0.20
C GLY A 348 -15.19 -23.52 0.88
N PHE A 349 -16.29 -22.87 1.27
CA PHE A 349 -17.29 -23.44 2.17
C PHE A 349 -18.71 -23.10 1.71
N THR A 350 -19.69 -23.82 2.23
CA THR A 350 -21.11 -23.58 1.94
C THR A 350 -21.72 -22.86 3.11
N ALA A 351 -22.22 -21.64 2.88
CA ALA A 351 -23.04 -20.89 3.80
C ALA A 351 -24.51 -20.95 3.33
N GLU A 352 -25.44 -21.04 4.27
CA GLU A 352 -26.86 -20.83 3.99
C GLU A 352 -27.14 -19.31 4.00
N GLU A 353 -27.96 -18.83 3.04
CA GLU A 353 -28.40 -17.44 2.95
C GLU A 353 -29.38 -17.06 4.09
#